data_619f04159a9905d3f1ca36e5ae45f86c
#
_entry.id   619f04159a9905d3f1ca36e5ae45f86c
#
_cell.length_a   1.000
_cell.length_b   1.000
_cell.length_c   1.000
_cell.angle_alpha   90.00
_cell.angle_beta   90.00
_cell.angle_gamma   90.00
#
_symmetry.space_group_name_H-M   'P 1'
#
loop_
_entity.id
_entity.type
_entity.pdbx_description
1 polymer ?
#
loop_
_entity_poly.entity_id
_entity_poly.type
_entity_poly.pdbx_seq_one_letter_code
_entity_poly.pdbx_strand_id
1 'polypeptide(L)'
;MPDTHAALPAIAEIEAVVRTYLDGLHEGDAEKIAAAFHPCAHLYSVPDGQLTDLPREEWLAMVRARPSAKSRGLAREDRILAIDLNGEEAACVKVNCCIPPRYFTDYLLLLKTAEGWRIVAKSFRTEVREG
;
A
#
# COMPACT_ATOMS: atom_id res chain seq x y z
N MET A 1 -25.58 -9.87 -8.29
CA MET A 1 -24.56 -9.51 -9.29
C MET A 1 -24.19 -8.04 -9.14
N PRO A 2 -22.93 -7.72 -9.00
CA PRO A 2 -22.56 -6.30 -9.01
C PRO A 2 -22.87 -5.70 -10.38
N ASP A 3 -23.36 -4.49 -10.38
CA ASP A 3 -23.61 -3.73 -11.57
C ASP A 3 -22.26 -3.41 -12.25
N THR A 4 -22.12 -3.73 -13.54
CA THR A 4 -20.90 -3.45 -14.29
C THR A 4 -20.56 -1.96 -14.28
N HIS A 5 -21.57 -1.09 -14.25
CA HIS A 5 -21.38 0.36 -14.17
C HIS A 5 -20.83 0.81 -12.83
N ALA A 6 -21.08 0.08 -11.74
CA ALA A 6 -20.53 0.38 -10.42
C ALA A 6 -19.10 -0.13 -10.27
N ALA A 7 -18.77 -1.27 -10.91
CA ALA A 7 -17.45 -1.90 -10.78
C ALA A 7 -16.33 -1.06 -11.41
N LEU A 8 -16.54 -0.49 -12.61
CA LEU A 8 -15.53 0.27 -13.32
C LEU A 8 -15.08 1.54 -12.57
N PRO A 9 -16.00 2.38 -12.07
CA PRO A 9 -15.60 3.53 -11.26
C PRO A 9 -14.88 3.12 -9.97
N ALA A 10 -15.32 2.03 -9.32
CA ALA A 10 -14.68 1.55 -8.10
C ALA A 10 -13.23 1.12 -8.36
N ILE A 11 -12.98 0.40 -9.45
CA ILE A 11 -11.63 -0.03 -9.81
C ILE A 11 -10.72 1.17 -10.05
N ALA A 12 -11.21 2.19 -10.76
CA ALA A 12 -10.44 3.41 -11.02
C ALA A 12 -10.12 4.16 -9.72
N GLU A 13 -11.08 4.25 -8.80
CA GLU A 13 -10.87 4.91 -7.51
C GLU A 13 -9.87 4.15 -6.64
N ILE A 14 -9.99 2.82 -6.61
CA ILE A 14 -9.06 1.96 -5.86
C ILE A 14 -7.64 2.10 -6.43
N GLU A 15 -7.52 2.06 -7.75
CA GLU A 15 -6.22 2.23 -8.41
C GLU A 15 -5.59 3.57 -8.05
N ALA A 16 -6.37 4.65 -8.02
CA ALA A 16 -5.88 5.97 -7.65
C ALA A 16 -5.35 6.00 -6.21
N VAL A 17 -6.06 5.38 -5.27
CA VAL A 17 -5.63 5.29 -3.86
C VAL A 17 -4.32 4.51 -3.76
N VAL A 18 -4.22 3.38 -4.44
CA VAL A 18 -3.01 2.54 -4.41
C VAL A 18 -1.82 3.28 -5.04
N ARG A 19 -2.04 4.00 -6.14
CA ARG A 19 -0.96 4.80 -6.75
C ARG A 19 -0.48 5.92 -5.85
N THR A 20 -1.39 6.55 -5.11
CA THR A 20 -1.02 7.56 -4.11
C THR A 20 -0.10 6.95 -3.04
N TYR A 21 -0.40 5.74 -2.58
CA TYR A 21 0.46 5.01 -1.67
C TYR A 21 1.84 4.74 -2.29
N LEU A 22 1.87 4.21 -3.51
CA LEU A 22 3.14 3.89 -4.18
C LEU A 22 3.99 5.13 -4.42
N ASP A 23 3.37 6.25 -4.79
CA ASP A 23 4.07 7.53 -4.92
C ASP A 23 4.66 7.96 -3.57
N GLY A 24 3.85 7.91 -2.52
CA GLY A 24 4.29 8.28 -1.17
C GLY A 24 5.45 7.43 -0.68
N LEU A 25 5.41 6.13 -0.97
CA LEU A 25 6.46 5.20 -0.57
C LEU A 25 7.80 5.58 -1.24
N HIS A 26 7.79 5.81 -2.53
CA HIS A 26 9.00 6.17 -3.28
C HIS A 26 9.54 7.54 -2.88
N GLU A 27 8.65 8.51 -2.74
CA GLU A 27 9.02 9.90 -2.42
C GLU A 27 9.32 10.11 -0.94
N GLY A 28 8.97 9.15 -0.08
CA GLY A 28 9.08 9.33 1.38
C GLY A 28 8.08 10.36 1.90
N ASP A 29 6.94 10.49 1.22
CA ASP A 29 5.91 11.47 1.54
C ASP A 29 4.85 10.83 2.44
N ALA A 30 5.01 11.02 3.75
CA ALA A 30 4.09 10.46 4.74
C ALA A 30 2.67 10.97 4.58
N GLU A 31 2.47 12.19 4.07
CA GLU A 31 1.14 12.75 3.88
C GLU A 31 0.39 12.01 2.75
N LYS A 32 1.08 11.64 1.67
CA LYS A 32 0.49 10.82 0.61
C LYS A 32 0.09 9.45 1.14
N ILE A 33 0.97 8.83 1.93
CA ILE A 33 0.67 7.53 2.54
C ILE A 33 -0.55 7.66 3.46
N ALA A 34 -0.59 8.70 4.30
CA ALA A 34 -1.71 8.94 5.20
C ALA A 34 -3.02 9.18 4.46
N ALA A 35 -2.97 9.78 3.27
CA ALA A 35 -4.17 9.98 2.44
C ALA A 35 -4.72 8.65 1.91
N ALA A 36 -3.86 7.67 1.67
CA ALA A 36 -4.25 6.36 1.13
C ALA A 36 -4.66 5.36 2.23
N PHE A 37 -4.04 5.43 3.40
CA PHE A 37 -4.27 4.51 4.51
C PHE A 37 -5.18 5.13 5.55
N HIS A 38 -6.23 4.37 5.93
CA HIS A 38 -7.11 4.78 7.02
C HIS A 38 -6.32 4.84 8.34
N PRO A 39 -6.66 5.77 9.27
CA PRO A 39 -5.96 5.84 10.57
C PRO A 39 -5.96 4.54 11.36
N CYS A 40 -6.94 3.66 11.17
CA CYS A 40 -6.99 2.35 11.86
C CYS A 40 -6.05 1.31 11.28
N ALA A 41 -5.34 1.61 10.18
CA ALA A 41 -4.57 0.62 9.44
C ALA A 41 -3.36 0.13 10.22
N HIS A 42 -3.09 -1.17 10.09
CA HIS A 42 -1.88 -1.82 10.60
C HIS A 42 -1.19 -2.55 9.46
N LEU A 43 0.12 -2.67 9.57
CA LEU A 43 0.95 -3.42 8.65
C LEU A 43 1.43 -4.69 9.35
N TYR A 44 1.32 -5.83 8.65
CA TYR A 44 1.67 -7.13 9.20
C TYR A 44 2.71 -7.82 8.33
N SER A 45 3.69 -8.42 8.97
CA SER A 45 4.71 -9.23 8.30
C SER A 45 5.28 -10.25 9.27
N VAL A 46 6.03 -11.21 8.75
CA VAL A 46 6.64 -12.26 9.57
C VAL A 46 8.13 -12.35 9.23
N PRO A 47 8.92 -11.33 9.61
CA PRO A 47 10.37 -11.42 9.43
C PRO A 47 10.95 -12.44 10.41
N ASP A 48 11.76 -13.38 9.89
CA ASP A 48 12.42 -14.39 10.71
C ASP A 48 11.46 -15.18 11.60
N GLY A 49 10.25 -15.44 11.11
CA GLY A 49 9.25 -16.24 11.83
C GLY A 49 8.47 -15.52 12.93
N GLN A 50 8.75 -14.24 13.14
CA GLN A 50 8.08 -13.44 14.19
C GLN A 50 7.01 -12.54 13.57
N LEU A 51 5.76 -12.68 14.01
CA LEU A 51 4.70 -11.80 13.55
C LEU A 51 4.95 -10.38 14.05
N THR A 52 4.97 -9.45 13.12
CA THR A 52 5.12 -8.03 13.40
C THR A 52 3.81 -7.32 13.08
N ASP A 53 3.36 -6.48 14.01
CA ASP A 53 2.17 -5.64 13.89
C ASP A 53 2.60 -4.18 14.06
N LEU A 54 2.51 -3.41 12.98
CA LEU A 54 2.98 -2.04 12.95
C LEU A 54 1.79 -1.10 12.67
N PRO A 55 1.35 -0.32 13.67
CA PRO A 55 0.29 0.68 13.44
C PRO A 55 0.71 1.75 12.45
N ARG A 56 -0.26 2.28 11.71
CA ARG A 56 -0.01 3.31 10.68
C ARG A 56 0.85 4.46 11.20
N GLU A 57 0.53 5.01 12.36
CA GLU A 57 1.23 6.18 12.88
C GLU A 57 2.72 5.91 13.17
N GLU A 58 3.04 4.72 13.67
CA GLU A 58 4.43 4.33 13.87
C GLU A 58 5.17 4.18 12.54
N TRP A 59 4.50 3.63 11.55
CA TRP A 59 5.07 3.51 10.20
C TRP A 59 5.33 4.87 9.58
N LEU A 60 4.35 5.79 9.68
CA LEU A 60 4.53 7.15 9.15
C LEU A 60 5.71 7.86 9.80
N ALA A 61 5.91 7.66 11.10
CA ALA A 61 7.07 8.22 11.81
C ALA A 61 8.38 7.66 11.24
N MET A 62 8.41 6.36 10.93
CA MET A 62 9.58 5.74 10.29
C MET A 62 9.84 6.31 8.89
N VAL A 63 8.78 6.51 8.12
CA VAL A 63 8.89 7.10 6.77
C VAL A 63 9.49 8.50 6.84
N ARG A 64 9.03 9.31 7.80
CA ARG A 64 9.54 10.67 7.99
C ARG A 64 11.00 10.70 8.44
N ALA A 65 11.42 9.71 9.21
CA ALA A 65 12.75 9.67 9.82
C ALA A 65 13.85 9.18 8.88
N ARG A 66 13.50 8.43 7.83
CA ARG A 66 14.49 7.84 6.92
C ARG A 66 14.59 8.61 5.61
N PRO A 67 15.77 8.62 4.96
CA PRO A 67 15.89 9.15 3.61
C PRO A 67 14.99 8.36 2.64
N SER A 68 14.32 9.04 1.72
CA SER A 68 13.48 8.37 0.75
C SER A 68 14.29 7.71 -0.36
N ALA A 69 13.70 6.71 -1.01
CA ALA A 69 14.29 6.09 -2.19
C ALA A 69 14.57 7.14 -3.26
N LYS A 70 13.63 8.07 -3.48
CA LYS A 70 13.77 9.15 -4.44
C LYS A 70 14.98 10.04 -4.12
N SER A 71 15.14 10.46 -2.86
CA SER A 71 16.25 11.31 -2.45
C SER A 71 17.60 10.64 -2.58
N ARG A 72 17.62 9.30 -2.51
CA ARG A 72 18.84 8.51 -2.65
C ARG A 72 19.11 8.10 -4.09
N GLY A 73 18.27 8.52 -5.04
CA GLY A 73 18.43 8.16 -6.45
C GLY A 73 18.19 6.69 -6.75
N LEU A 74 17.45 5.99 -5.91
CA LEU A 74 17.18 4.56 -6.08
C LEU A 74 16.10 4.34 -7.15
N ALA A 75 16.20 3.20 -7.84
CA ALA A 75 15.26 2.84 -8.87
C ALA A 75 13.85 2.67 -8.30
N ARG A 76 12.85 3.09 -9.08
CA ARG A 76 11.45 2.86 -8.74
C ARG A 76 10.92 1.73 -9.61
N GLU A 77 10.48 0.66 -8.95
CA GLU A 77 9.86 -0.49 -9.61
C GLU A 77 8.62 -0.85 -8.82
N ASP A 78 7.45 -0.45 -9.32
CA ASP A 78 6.19 -0.83 -8.69
C ASP A 78 5.13 -1.16 -9.74
N ARG A 79 4.22 -2.06 -9.38
CA ARG A 79 3.13 -2.49 -10.26
C ARG A 79 1.96 -2.99 -9.43
N ILE A 80 0.77 -2.67 -9.89
CA ILE A 80 -0.46 -3.27 -9.40
C ILE A 80 -0.63 -4.59 -10.17
N LEU A 81 -0.63 -5.71 -9.44
CA LEU A 81 -0.70 -7.05 -10.04
C LEU A 81 -2.12 -7.54 -10.18
N ALA A 82 -3.00 -7.21 -9.23
CA ALA A 82 -4.38 -7.68 -9.23
C ALA A 82 -5.23 -6.79 -8.34
N ILE A 83 -6.47 -6.58 -8.75
CA ILE A 83 -7.50 -5.91 -7.95
C ILE A 83 -8.68 -6.88 -7.89
N ASP A 84 -9.02 -7.31 -6.67
CA ASP A 84 -10.16 -8.21 -6.44
C ASP A 84 -11.24 -7.42 -5.71
N LEU A 85 -12.32 -7.13 -6.42
CA LEU A 85 -13.42 -6.33 -5.91
C LEU A 85 -14.51 -7.24 -5.33
N ASN A 86 -14.91 -6.98 -4.09
CA ASN A 86 -15.96 -7.71 -3.43
C ASN A 86 -17.13 -6.75 -3.15
N GLY A 87 -18.14 -6.79 -4.02
CA GLY A 87 -19.27 -5.87 -3.94
C GLY A 87 -18.83 -4.43 -4.18
N GLU A 88 -19.51 -3.49 -3.52
CA GLU A 88 -19.26 -2.06 -3.70
C GLU A 88 -18.44 -1.45 -2.56
N GLU A 89 -18.05 -2.26 -1.57
CA GLU A 89 -17.48 -1.72 -0.33
C GLU A 89 -16.15 -2.33 0.09
N ALA A 90 -15.71 -3.43 -0.54
CA ALA A 90 -14.49 -4.13 -0.13
C ALA A 90 -13.64 -4.54 -1.32
N ALA A 91 -12.33 -4.52 -1.13
CA ALA A 91 -11.40 -4.94 -2.18
C ALA A 91 -10.08 -5.45 -1.58
N CYS A 92 -9.40 -6.29 -2.34
CA CYS A 92 -8.05 -6.73 -2.05
C CYS A 92 -7.17 -6.40 -3.27
N VAL A 93 -6.04 -5.77 -3.04
CA VAL A 93 -5.12 -5.38 -4.12
C VAL A 93 -3.74 -5.96 -3.84
N LYS A 94 -3.17 -6.64 -4.83
CA LYS A 94 -1.81 -7.17 -4.75
C LYS A 94 -0.88 -6.25 -5.53
N VAL A 95 0.20 -5.81 -4.90
CA VAL A 95 1.17 -4.94 -5.56
C VAL A 95 2.60 -5.42 -5.32
N ASN A 96 3.48 -5.10 -6.26
CA ASN A 96 4.92 -5.16 -6.05
C ASN A 96 5.42 -3.72 -5.93
N CYS A 97 6.34 -3.50 -5.01
CA CYS A 97 7.01 -2.21 -4.86
C CYS A 97 8.40 -2.44 -4.26
N CYS A 98 9.20 -1.41 -4.15
CA CYS A 98 10.54 -1.57 -3.60
C CYS A 98 11.10 -0.28 -3.01
N ILE A 99 12.02 -0.48 -2.07
CA ILE A 99 13.00 0.49 -1.63
C ILE A 99 14.31 -0.29 -1.68
N PRO A 100 14.99 -0.32 -2.84
CA PRO A 100 16.14 -1.20 -3.03
C PRO A 100 17.17 -1.08 -1.90
N PRO A 101 17.72 -2.18 -1.41
CA PRO A 101 17.67 -3.55 -1.95
C PRO A 101 16.47 -4.38 -1.51
N ARG A 102 15.47 -3.76 -0.85
CA ARG A 102 14.27 -4.45 -0.39
C ARG A 102 13.17 -4.38 -1.43
N TYR A 103 12.64 -5.54 -1.77
CA TYR A 103 11.55 -5.69 -2.74
C TYR A 103 10.36 -6.31 -2.02
N PHE A 104 9.20 -5.67 -2.14
CA PHE A 104 8.02 -6.04 -1.38
C PHE A 104 6.93 -6.58 -2.28
N THR A 105 6.21 -7.58 -1.78
CA THR A 105 4.91 -7.97 -2.31
C THR A 105 3.90 -7.66 -1.22
N ASP A 106 2.96 -6.79 -1.51
CA ASP A 106 1.93 -6.34 -0.56
C ASP A 106 0.57 -6.90 -0.94
N TYR A 107 -0.17 -7.32 0.07
CA TYR A 107 -1.61 -7.56 -0.04
C TYR A 107 -2.30 -6.43 0.73
N LEU A 108 -3.05 -5.61 0.01
CA LEU A 108 -3.73 -4.44 0.58
C LEU A 108 -5.21 -4.75 0.68
N LEU A 109 -5.78 -4.55 1.86
CA LEU A 109 -7.22 -4.67 2.06
C LEU A 109 -7.80 -3.27 2.12
N LEU A 110 -8.80 -3.01 1.28
CA LEU A 110 -9.44 -1.71 1.19
C LEU A 110 -10.92 -1.81 1.50
N LEU A 111 -11.44 -0.75 2.10
CA LEU A 111 -12.87 -0.60 2.31
C LEU A 111 -13.29 0.77 1.81
N LYS A 112 -14.53 0.86 1.31
CA LYS A 112 -15.11 2.14 0.92
C LYS A 112 -15.70 2.79 2.15
N THR A 113 -15.03 3.84 2.63
CA THR A 113 -15.46 4.59 3.82
C THR A 113 -16.27 5.81 3.40
N ALA A 114 -16.75 6.59 4.37
CA ALA A 114 -17.44 7.84 4.09
C ALA A 114 -16.57 8.83 3.32
N GLU A 115 -15.24 8.76 3.48
CA GLU A 115 -14.28 9.60 2.76
C GLU A 115 -13.77 8.96 1.47
N GLY A 116 -14.34 7.82 1.06
CA GLY A 116 -13.93 7.08 -0.13
C GLY A 116 -13.13 5.83 0.22
N TRP A 117 -12.53 5.23 -0.80
CA TRP A 117 -11.73 4.02 -0.60
C TRP A 117 -10.47 4.33 0.20
N ARG A 118 -10.18 3.46 1.19
CA ARG A 118 -8.97 3.58 2.01
C ARG A 118 -8.41 2.20 2.31
N ILE A 119 -7.09 2.12 2.39
CA ILE A 119 -6.41 0.88 2.79
C ILE A 119 -6.56 0.75 4.31
N VAL A 120 -7.12 -0.36 4.77
CA VAL A 120 -7.36 -0.60 6.20
C VAL A 120 -6.40 -1.62 6.80
N ALA A 121 -5.71 -2.40 5.96
CA ALA A 121 -4.70 -3.35 6.43
C ALA A 121 -3.74 -3.67 5.28
N LYS A 122 -2.50 -3.97 5.63
CA LYS A 122 -1.48 -4.41 4.69
C LYS A 122 -0.74 -5.59 5.29
N SER A 123 -0.66 -6.70 4.55
CA SER A 123 0.30 -7.74 4.87
C SER A 123 1.34 -7.78 3.76
N PHE A 124 2.61 -8.02 4.11
CA PHE A 124 3.65 -7.95 3.10
C PHE A 124 4.80 -8.91 3.38
N ARG A 125 5.48 -9.26 2.32
CA ARG A 125 6.70 -10.04 2.37
C ARG A 125 7.83 -9.23 1.74
N THR A 126 9.00 -9.31 2.34
CA THR A 126 10.19 -8.62 1.86
C THR A 126 11.18 -9.64 1.28
N GLU A 127 11.71 -9.33 0.10
CA GLU A 127 12.81 -10.07 -0.52
C GLU A 127 13.98 -9.10 -0.66
N VAL A 128 15.14 -9.48 -0.17
CA VAL A 128 16.37 -8.67 -0.32
C VAL A 128 17.10 -9.14 -1.57
N ARG A 129 17.33 -8.22 -2.50
CA ARG A 129 18.10 -8.50 -3.71
C ARG A 129 19.39 -7.73 -3.66
N GLU A 130 20.49 -8.46 -3.62
CA GLU A 130 21.83 -7.88 -3.60
C GLU A 130 22.36 -7.73 -5.02
N GLY A 131 23.13 -6.72 -5.24
CA GLY A 131 23.77 -6.44 -6.50
C GLY A 131 23.16 -5.33 -7.25
#